data_3abadbf4c779a887f6720a7721ca32e1
#
_entry.id   3abadbf4c779a887f6720a7721ca32e1
#
_cell.length_a   1.000
_cell.length_b   1.000
_cell.length_c   1.000
_cell.angle_alpha   90.00
_cell.angle_beta   90.00
_cell.angle_gamma   90.00
#
_symmetry.space_group_name_H-M   'P 1'
#
loop_
_entity.id
_entity.type
_entity.pdbx_description
1 polymer ?
#
loop_
_entity_poly.entity_id
_entity_poly.type
_entity_poly.pdbx_seq_one_letter_code
_entity_poly.pdbx_strand_id
1 'polypeptide(L)'
;MLAEYLAELAGVELLTADEETKLWQAYTEHHDDDARERLITCYQPLVFKEATRLQQQETILLDLVQEGSVGLIEAAERYDYTRGVAFSLYARHRIRGRMLDWLERNGMEVAVSPTVWEDTLADATRTTSVADAFESVDRGVLWDNVQQALARLPEKEKLVVESIYIGHLEPKEVADAMAVSRAYIYQLQKKGIRRLRGMLSRLMQERKQ
;
A
#
# COMPACT_ATOMS: atom_id res chain seq x y z
N MET A 1 -21.16 16.51 10.40
CA MET A 1 -20.14 15.45 10.58
C MET A 1 -19.20 15.33 9.38
N LEU A 2 -19.64 14.89 8.17
CA LEU A 2 -18.72 14.80 7.03
C LEU A 2 -18.11 16.15 6.62
N ALA A 3 -18.91 17.21 6.57
CA ALA A 3 -18.44 18.56 6.23
C ALA A 3 -17.41 19.12 7.23
N GLU A 4 -17.58 18.86 8.51
CA GLU A 4 -16.63 19.22 9.57
C GLU A 4 -15.32 18.45 9.40
N TYR A 5 -15.40 17.13 9.20
CA TYR A 5 -14.24 16.29 8.94
C TYR A 5 -13.46 16.74 7.69
N LEU A 6 -14.16 17.09 6.61
CA LEU A 6 -13.53 17.63 5.40
C LEU A 6 -12.84 18.98 5.65
N ALA A 7 -13.42 19.83 6.49
CA ALA A 7 -12.82 21.11 6.86
C ALA A 7 -11.53 20.90 7.69
N GLU A 8 -11.52 19.91 8.59
CA GLU A 8 -10.32 19.53 9.33
C GLU A 8 -9.24 18.97 8.41
N LEU A 9 -9.61 18.08 7.48
CA LEU A 9 -8.66 17.51 6.51
C LEU A 9 -8.03 18.58 5.60
N ALA A 10 -8.82 19.62 5.23
CA ALA A 10 -8.32 20.72 4.40
C ALA A 10 -7.26 21.58 5.13
N GLY A 11 -7.26 21.57 6.46
CA GLY A 11 -6.25 22.24 7.29
C GLY A 11 -4.99 21.42 7.57
N VAL A 12 -4.93 20.17 7.14
CA VAL A 12 -3.76 19.30 7.38
C VAL A 12 -2.62 19.70 6.46
N GLU A 13 -1.51 20.12 7.06
CA GLU A 13 -0.28 20.41 6.33
C GLU A 13 0.44 19.11 5.95
N LEU A 14 0.90 19.04 4.70
CA LEU A 14 1.68 17.90 4.22
C LEU A 14 3.12 18.01 4.75
N LEU A 15 3.63 16.89 5.25
CA LEU A 15 5.02 16.79 5.71
C LEU A 15 5.99 16.76 4.52
N THR A 16 7.11 17.44 4.65
CA THR A 16 8.27 17.21 3.79
C THR A 16 8.96 15.89 4.19
N ALA A 17 9.74 15.31 3.28
CA ALA A 17 10.45 14.05 3.55
C ALA A 17 11.41 14.16 4.78
N ASP A 18 12.03 15.33 4.96
CA ASP A 18 12.92 15.58 6.10
C ASP A 18 12.15 15.71 7.42
N GLU A 19 10.99 16.36 7.40
CA GLU A 19 10.11 16.46 8.57
C GLU A 19 9.54 15.09 8.96
N GLU A 20 9.08 14.31 7.98
CA GLU A 20 8.60 12.96 8.20
C GLU A 20 9.67 12.09 8.85
N THR A 21 10.90 12.13 8.31
CA THR A 21 12.02 11.37 8.86
C THR A 21 12.33 11.77 10.32
N LYS A 22 12.33 13.07 10.62
CA LYS A 22 12.55 13.56 11.99
C LYS A 22 11.44 13.11 12.96
N LEU A 23 10.19 13.14 12.51
CA LEU A 23 9.07 12.68 13.32
C LEU A 23 9.15 11.16 13.58
N TRP A 24 9.53 10.37 12.58
CA TRP A 24 9.76 8.93 12.77
C TRP A 24 10.90 8.64 13.74
N GLN A 25 11.99 9.40 13.67
CA GLN A 25 13.12 9.30 14.63
C GLN A 25 12.65 9.65 16.04
N ALA A 26 11.96 10.78 16.22
CA ALA A 26 11.45 11.21 17.52
C ALA A 26 10.51 10.17 18.14
N TYR A 27 9.58 9.64 17.35
CA TYR A 27 8.65 8.61 17.81
C TYR A 27 9.34 7.29 18.16
N THR A 28 10.25 6.81 17.28
CA THR A 28 10.83 5.48 17.44
C THR A 28 11.96 5.43 18.47
N GLU A 29 12.81 6.49 18.51
CA GLU A 29 14.00 6.52 19.38
C GLU A 29 13.72 7.17 20.75
N HIS A 30 12.79 8.14 20.78
CA HIS A 30 12.50 8.92 21.98
C HIS A 30 11.10 8.67 22.56
N HIS A 31 10.28 7.82 21.93
CA HIS A 31 8.89 7.54 22.32
C HIS A 31 8.05 8.82 22.43
N ASP A 32 8.27 9.76 21.49
CA ASP A 32 7.58 11.04 21.45
C ASP A 32 6.14 10.83 20.92
N ASP A 33 5.17 10.92 21.83
CA ASP A 33 3.75 10.77 21.49
C ASP A 33 3.22 11.93 20.64
N ASP A 34 3.77 13.15 20.78
CA ASP A 34 3.38 14.31 19.96
C ASP A 34 3.83 14.09 18.51
N ALA A 35 5.02 13.54 18.30
CA ALA A 35 5.50 13.16 16.96
C ALA A 35 4.61 12.09 16.33
N ARG A 36 4.17 11.10 17.11
CA ARG A 36 3.23 10.06 16.68
C ARG A 36 1.89 10.65 16.27
N GLU A 37 1.30 11.52 17.10
CA GLU A 37 0.02 12.16 16.83
C GLU A 37 0.10 13.01 15.55
N ARG A 38 1.18 13.77 15.38
CA ARG A 38 1.41 14.59 14.18
C ARG A 38 1.53 13.73 12.92
N LEU A 39 2.26 12.62 12.96
CA LEU A 39 2.33 11.66 11.86
C LEU A 39 0.94 11.14 11.49
N ILE A 40 0.17 10.64 12.46
CA ILE A 40 -1.18 10.10 12.21
C ILE A 40 -2.10 11.18 11.62
N THR A 41 -2.06 12.39 12.14
CA THR A 41 -2.88 13.52 11.66
C THR A 41 -2.54 13.86 10.21
N CYS A 42 -1.25 13.99 9.87
CA CYS A 42 -0.81 14.31 8.51
C CYS A 42 -1.16 13.23 7.49
N TYR A 43 -1.39 11.98 7.91
CA TYR A 43 -1.78 10.88 7.04
C TYR A 43 -3.31 10.59 7.01
N GLN A 44 -4.14 11.34 7.75
CA GLN A 44 -5.60 11.22 7.67
C GLN A 44 -6.18 11.43 6.26
N PRO A 45 -5.66 12.36 5.42
CA PRO A 45 -6.12 12.48 4.04
C PRO A 45 -5.99 11.20 3.22
N LEU A 46 -4.97 10.36 3.51
CA LEU A 46 -4.81 9.06 2.86
C LEU A 46 -5.95 8.10 3.22
N VAL A 47 -6.39 8.10 4.49
CA VAL A 47 -7.52 7.28 4.94
C VAL A 47 -8.79 7.68 4.19
N PHE A 48 -9.08 8.97 4.12
CA PHE A 48 -10.26 9.48 3.40
C PHE A 48 -10.21 9.12 1.91
N LYS A 49 -9.05 9.26 1.28
CA LYS A 49 -8.84 8.91 -0.13
C LYS A 49 -9.12 7.42 -0.38
N GLU A 50 -8.67 6.52 0.49
CA GLU A 50 -8.95 5.09 0.35
C GLU A 50 -10.42 4.74 0.62
N ALA A 51 -11.05 5.40 1.61
CA ALA A 51 -12.46 5.19 1.91
C ALA A 51 -13.38 5.60 0.74
N THR A 52 -13.13 6.77 0.13
CA THR A 52 -13.92 7.27 -1.02
C THR A 52 -13.79 6.38 -2.26
N ARG A 53 -12.70 5.66 -2.40
CA ARG A 53 -12.52 4.68 -3.49
C ARG A 53 -13.36 3.43 -3.31
N LEU A 54 -13.63 3.04 -2.06
CA LEU A 54 -14.39 1.82 -1.77
C LEU A 54 -15.89 2.09 -1.71
N GLN A 55 -16.28 3.27 -1.25
CA GLN A 55 -17.70 3.61 -1.04
C GLN A 55 -17.94 5.11 -1.12
N GLN A 56 -19.08 5.51 -1.72
CA GLN A 56 -19.48 6.91 -1.86
C GLN A 56 -20.71 7.29 -1.02
N GLN A 57 -21.40 6.32 -0.43
CA GLN A 57 -22.52 6.61 0.48
C GLN A 57 -21.99 7.17 1.80
N GLU A 58 -22.47 8.36 2.20
CA GLU A 58 -21.93 9.12 3.34
C GLU A 58 -21.93 8.33 4.66
N THR A 59 -22.98 7.58 4.93
CA THR A 59 -23.09 6.78 6.16
C THR A 59 -22.01 5.72 6.27
N ILE A 60 -21.80 4.98 5.18
CA ILE A 60 -20.80 3.90 5.09
C ILE A 60 -19.39 4.52 5.01
N LEU A 61 -19.24 5.65 4.33
CA LEU A 61 -17.97 6.35 4.19
C LEU A 61 -17.36 6.73 5.54
N LEU A 62 -18.19 7.26 6.46
CA LEU A 62 -17.72 7.62 7.80
C LEU A 62 -17.25 6.40 8.61
N ASP A 63 -17.97 5.29 8.53
CA ASP A 63 -17.57 4.04 9.16
C ASP A 63 -16.25 3.50 8.58
N LEU A 64 -16.09 3.57 7.27
CA LEU A 64 -14.84 3.20 6.60
C LEU A 64 -13.68 4.11 7.01
N VAL A 65 -13.92 5.41 7.15
CA VAL A 65 -12.91 6.34 7.65
C VAL A 65 -12.47 5.98 9.07
N GLN A 66 -13.39 5.62 9.95
CA GLN A 66 -13.06 5.18 11.32
C GLN A 66 -12.22 3.90 11.32
N GLU A 67 -12.66 2.87 10.60
CA GLU A 67 -11.90 1.61 10.47
C GLU A 67 -10.53 1.83 9.80
N GLY A 68 -10.49 2.66 8.77
CA GLY A 68 -9.24 3.02 8.11
C GLY A 68 -8.28 3.79 9.02
N SER A 69 -8.80 4.67 9.89
CA SER A 69 -7.99 5.38 10.89
C SER A 69 -7.37 4.42 11.91
N VAL A 70 -8.11 3.40 12.33
CA VAL A 70 -7.53 2.31 13.15
C VAL A 70 -6.42 1.60 12.39
N GLY A 71 -6.62 1.31 11.11
CA GLY A 71 -5.59 0.72 10.24
C GLY A 71 -4.35 1.60 10.08
N LEU A 72 -4.52 2.92 10.02
CA LEU A 72 -3.43 3.89 9.98
C LEU A 72 -2.62 3.88 11.29
N ILE A 73 -3.30 3.85 12.44
CA ILE A 73 -2.67 3.78 13.77
C ILE A 73 -1.86 2.48 13.90
N GLU A 74 -2.46 1.33 13.57
CA GLU A 74 -1.75 0.04 13.56
C GLU A 74 -0.54 0.03 12.62
N ALA A 75 -0.64 0.74 11.49
CA ALA A 75 0.47 0.89 10.57
C ALA A 75 1.60 1.72 11.20
N ALA A 76 1.28 2.85 11.83
CA ALA A 76 2.27 3.70 12.49
C ALA A 76 3.04 2.97 13.59
N GLU A 77 2.34 2.15 14.41
CA GLU A 77 2.95 1.37 15.49
C GLU A 77 3.91 0.27 15.01
N ARG A 78 3.73 -0.23 13.79
CA ARG A 78 4.51 -1.35 13.25
C ARG A 78 5.48 -0.94 12.13
N TYR A 79 5.50 0.33 11.80
CA TYR A 79 6.35 0.82 10.74
C TYR A 79 7.80 0.94 11.18
N ASP A 80 8.69 0.47 10.30
CA ASP A 80 10.14 0.58 10.48
C ASP A 80 10.69 1.47 9.36
N TYR A 81 10.92 2.75 9.70
CA TYR A 81 11.39 3.77 8.76
C TYR A 81 12.78 3.48 8.20
N THR A 82 13.56 2.61 8.87
CA THR A 82 14.92 2.25 8.42
C THR A 82 14.92 1.34 7.20
N ARG A 83 13.76 0.73 6.87
CA ARG A 83 13.65 -0.21 5.73
C ARG A 83 13.57 0.47 4.37
N GLY A 84 13.46 1.79 4.31
CA GLY A 84 13.43 2.54 3.06
C GLY A 84 12.17 2.33 2.21
N VAL A 85 11.08 1.89 2.82
CA VAL A 85 9.74 1.83 2.19
C VAL A 85 8.97 3.05 2.65
N ALA A 86 8.36 3.80 1.74
CA ALA A 86 7.55 4.96 2.12
C ALA A 86 6.38 4.54 3.03
N PHE A 87 6.12 5.32 4.10
CA PHE A 87 5.05 5.01 5.04
C PHE A 87 3.67 4.99 4.37
N SER A 88 3.40 5.92 3.46
CA SER A 88 2.16 5.97 2.69
C SER A 88 1.83 4.65 1.98
N LEU A 89 2.84 4.01 1.39
CA LEU A 89 2.69 2.73 0.72
C LEU A 89 2.40 1.59 1.71
N TYR A 90 3.13 1.57 2.85
CA TYR A 90 2.95 0.59 3.90
C TYR A 90 1.58 0.73 4.59
N ALA A 91 1.18 1.96 4.94
CA ALA A 91 -0.08 2.25 5.61
C ALA A 91 -1.31 1.93 4.74
N ARG A 92 -1.23 2.21 3.43
CA ARG A 92 -2.33 1.94 2.48
C ARG A 92 -2.84 0.51 2.56
N HIS A 93 -1.96 -0.48 2.63
CA HIS A 93 -2.35 -1.89 2.75
C HIS A 93 -3.11 -2.17 4.05
N ARG A 94 -2.69 -1.58 5.17
CA ARG A 94 -3.37 -1.75 6.47
C ARG A 94 -4.71 -1.06 6.50
N ILE A 95 -4.75 0.19 6.06
CA ILE A 95 -5.96 1.01 5.96
C ILE A 95 -7.01 0.26 5.13
N ARG A 96 -6.64 -0.13 3.91
CA ARG A 96 -7.54 -0.81 2.99
C ARG A 96 -7.98 -2.19 3.50
N GLY A 97 -7.06 -2.97 4.08
CA GLY A 97 -7.38 -4.26 4.67
C GLY A 97 -8.47 -4.15 5.73
N ARG A 98 -8.34 -3.19 6.67
CA ARG A 98 -9.34 -2.93 7.70
C ARG A 98 -10.71 -2.54 7.13
N MET A 99 -10.72 -1.67 6.12
CA MET A 99 -11.95 -1.25 5.46
C MET A 99 -12.65 -2.42 4.75
N LEU A 100 -11.89 -3.26 4.04
CA LEU A 100 -12.44 -4.43 3.36
C LEU A 100 -12.97 -5.47 4.35
N ASP A 101 -12.25 -5.76 5.42
CA ASP A 101 -12.69 -6.66 6.49
C ASP A 101 -13.98 -6.16 7.15
N TRP A 102 -14.14 -4.83 7.29
CA TRP A 102 -15.36 -4.24 7.83
C TRP A 102 -16.54 -4.41 6.86
N LEU A 103 -16.32 -4.13 5.56
CA LEU A 103 -17.36 -4.32 4.53
C LEU A 103 -17.82 -5.77 4.46
N GLU A 104 -16.89 -6.73 4.47
CA GLU A 104 -17.20 -8.16 4.46
C GLU A 104 -18.01 -8.58 5.68
N ARG A 105 -17.61 -8.13 6.88
CA ARG A 105 -18.35 -8.44 8.14
C ARG A 105 -19.76 -7.88 8.15
N ASN A 106 -20.02 -6.77 7.44
CA ASN A 106 -21.35 -6.16 7.33
C ASN A 106 -22.15 -6.66 6.12
N GLY A 107 -21.67 -7.70 5.42
CA GLY A 107 -22.38 -8.31 4.29
C GLY A 107 -22.48 -7.37 3.08
N MET A 108 -21.60 -6.41 2.96
CA MET A 108 -21.57 -5.48 1.83
C MET A 108 -20.70 -6.06 0.73
N GLU A 109 -21.27 -6.24 -0.45
CA GLU A 109 -20.50 -6.59 -1.65
C GLU A 109 -19.58 -5.42 -2.01
N VAL A 110 -18.29 -5.67 -1.94
CA VAL A 110 -17.31 -4.74 -2.48
C VAL A 110 -17.31 -4.92 -3.99
N ALA A 111 -17.94 -3.99 -4.70
CA ALA A 111 -17.71 -3.87 -6.14
C ALA A 111 -16.27 -3.36 -6.34
N VAL A 112 -15.30 -4.27 -6.18
CA VAL A 112 -13.90 -3.97 -6.52
C VAL A 112 -13.85 -3.89 -8.04
N SER A 113 -14.09 -2.70 -8.57
CA SER A 113 -13.84 -2.45 -9.98
C SER A 113 -12.36 -2.73 -10.26
N PRO A 114 -12.01 -3.51 -11.29
CA PRO A 114 -10.62 -3.72 -11.70
C PRO A 114 -9.86 -2.41 -11.92
N THR A 115 -10.56 -1.34 -12.30
CA THR A 115 -10.05 0.03 -12.47
C THR A 115 -9.46 0.65 -11.21
N VAL A 116 -9.81 0.17 -10.02
CA VAL A 116 -9.24 0.69 -8.74
C VAL A 116 -7.73 0.46 -8.65
N TRP A 117 -7.18 -0.51 -9.35
CA TRP A 117 -5.73 -0.74 -9.43
C TRP A 117 -5.05 0.12 -10.49
N GLU A 118 -5.71 0.33 -11.63
CA GLU A 118 -5.22 1.20 -12.70
C GLU A 118 -5.26 2.67 -12.28
N ASP A 119 -6.31 3.12 -11.58
CA ASP A 119 -6.41 4.45 -11.00
C ASP A 119 -5.36 4.68 -9.91
N THR A 120 -4.95 3.63 -9.17
CA THR A 120 -3.87 3.74 -8.19
C THR A 120 -2.52 4.03 -8.85
N LEU A 121 -2.30 3.53 -10.06
CA LEU A 121 -1.12 3.81 -10.88
C LEU A 121 -1.25 5.15 -11.62
N ALA A 122 -2.44 5.49 -12.14
CA ALA A 122 -2.68 6.70 -12.92
C ALA A 122 -2.80 7.96 -12.04
N ASP A 123 -3.38 7.86 -10.85
CA ASP A 123 -3.54 8.98 -9.90
C ASP A 123 -2.21 9.34 -9.22
N ALA A 124 -1.29 8.38 -9.17
CA ALA A 124 0.11 8.59 -8.79
C ALA A 124 0.86 9.51 -9.76
N THR A 125 0.35 9.69 -10.98
CA THR A 125 0.94 10.59 -12.00
C THR A 125 0.27 11.97 -12.06
N ARG A 126 -0.81 12.21 -11.29
CA ARG A 126 -1.61 13.44 -11.39
C ARG A 126 -1.58 14.39 -10.19
N THR A 127 -1.07 13.98 -9.05
CA THR A 127 -1.05 14.85 -7.85
C THR A 127 0.35 15.43 -7.67
N THR A 128 0.51 16.69 -8.05
CA THR A 128 1.73 17.48 -7.93
C THR A 128 1.90 18.01 -6.49
N SER A 129 2.23 17.13 -5.55
CA SER A 129 2.86 17.56 -4.31
C SER A 129 4.34 17.13 -4.30
N VAL A 130 5.17 17.79 -3.51
CA VAL A 130 6.60 17.48 -3.43
C VAL A 130 6.82 16.03 -2.96
N ALA A 131 5.93 15.48 -2.13
CA ALA A 131 5.89 14.08 -1.75
C ALA A 131 5.64 13.16 -2.95
N ASP A 132 4.78 13.56 -3.91
CA ASP A 132 4.50 12.79 -5.11
C ASP A 132 5.67 12.81 -6.11
N ALA A 133 6.47 13.88 -6.16
CA ALA A 133 7.66 13.95 -7.00
C ALA A 133 8.77 13.00 -6.48
N PHE A 134 8.95 12.91 -5.16
CA PHE A 134 9.86 11.93 -4.55
C PHE A 134 9.34 10.48 -4.71
N GLU A 135 8.03 10.27 -4.55
CA GLU A 135 7.40 8.97 -4.75
C GLU A 135 7.48 8.51 -6.22
N SER A 136 7.49 9.43 -7.20
CA SER A 136 7.63 9.10 -8.62
C SER A 136 9.06 8.70 -9.00
N VAL A 137 10.08 9.34 -8.41
CA VAL A 137 11.50 8.99 -8.64
C VAL A 137 11.84 7.67 -7.96
N ASP A 138 11.35 7.43 -6.73
CA ASP A 138 11.54 6.16 -6.03
C ASP A 138 10.74 5.02 -6.68
N ARG A 139 9.57 5.30 -7.27
CA ARG A 139 8.80 4.29 -8.03
C ARG A 139 9.48 3.82 -9.29
N GLY A 140 10.08 4.71 -10.08
CA GLY A 140 10.84 4.31 -11.28
C GLY A 140 11.94 3.34 -10.89
N VAL A 141 12.70 3.70 -9.89
CA VAL A 141 13.80 2.89 -9.37
C VAL A 141 13.31 1.59 -8.70
N LEU A 142 12.21 1.65 -7.94
CA LEU A 142 11.60 0.47 -7.33
C LEU A 142 11.05 -0.47 -8.40
N TRP A 143 10.42 0.08 -9.44
CA TRP A 143 9.90 -0.68 -10.56
C TRP A 143 11.01 -1.37 -11.35
N ASP A 144 12.11 -0.70 -11.64
CA ASP A 144 13.28 -1.28 -12.28
C ASP A 144 13.87 -2.43 -11.45
N ASN A 145 13.96 -2.27 -10.13
CA ASN A 145 14.41 -3.32 -9.23
C ASN A 145 13.44 -4.52 -9.22
N VAL A 146 12.14 -4.27 -9.25
CA VAL A 146 11.12 -5.33 -9.33
C VAL A 146 11.21 -6.07 -10.66
N GLN A 147 11.36 -5.36 -11.79
CA GLN A 147 11.54 -5.95 -13.11
C GLN A 147 12.82 -6.79 -13.20
N GLN A 148 13.93 -6.30 -12.65
CA GLN A 148 15.17 -7.07 -12.58
C GLN A 148 15.03 -8.32 -11.70
N ALA A 149 14.33 -8.23 -10.57
CA ALA A 149 14.09 -9.36 -9.71
C ALA A 149 13.15 -10.39 -10.36
N LEU A 150 12.10 -9.94 -11.06
CA LEU A 150 11.21 -10.81 -11.85
C LEU A 150 11.96 -11.54 -12.97
N ALA A 151 12.86 -10.85 -13.67
CA ALA A 151 13.66 -11.45 -14.73
C ALA A 151 14.61 -12.58 -14.23
N ARG A 152 14.94 -12.57 -12.92
CA ARG A 152 15.79 -13.60 -12.28
C ARG A 152 15.01 -14.77 -11.69
N LEU A 153 13.68 -14.73 -11.75
CA LEU A 153 12.86 -15.87 -11.31
C LEU A 153 12.90 -17.01 -12.32
N PRO A 154 12.78 -18.27 -11.87
CA PRO A 154 12.50 -19.39 -12.77
C PRO A 154 11.21 -19.14 -13.56
N GLU A 155 11.23 -19.49 -14.84
CA GLU A 155 10.14 -19.24 -15.82
C GLU A 155 8.72 -19.52 -15.27
N LYS A 156 8.52 -20.69 -14.65
CA LYS A 156 7.21 -21.07 -14.11
C LYS A 156 6.78 -20.21 -12.91
N GLU A 157 7.72 -19.82 -12.06
CA GLU A 157 7.45 -18.94 -10.91
C GLU A 157 7.18 -17.51 -11.39
N LYS A 158 7.95 -17.02 -12.38
CA LYS A 158 7.77 -15.74 -13.04
C LYS A 158 6.39 -15.67 -13.68
N LEU A 159 6.05 -16.64 -14.52
CA LEU A 159 4.75 -16.68 -15.21
C LEU A 159 3.58 -16.62 -14.21
N VAL A 160 3.62 -17.41 -13.14
CA VAL A 160 2.55 -17.42 -12.11
C VAL A 160 2.47 -16.08 -11.39
N VAL A 161 3.61 -15.50 -11.00
CA VAL A 161 3.62 -14.20 -10.31
C VAL A 161 3.13 -13.09 -11.23
N GLU A 162 3.62 -13.02 -12.47
CA GLU A 162 3.18 -12.04 -13.46
C GLU A 162 1.68 -12.18 -13.79
N SER A 163 1.19 -13.41 -14.01
CA SER A 163 -0.23 -13.65 -14.31
C SER A 163 -1.15 -13.22 -13.16
N ILE A 164 -0.80 -13.51 -11.92
CA ILE A 164 -1.65 -13.20 -10.77
C ILE A 164 -1.53 -11.73 -10.35
N TYR A 165 -0.31 -11.16 -10.29
CA TYR A 165 -0.09 -9.83 -9.70
C TYR A 165 -0.05 -8.70 -10.73
N ILE A 166 0.29 -8.98 -11.98
CA ILE A 166 0.31 -8.00 -13.07
C ILE A 166 -0.87 -8.22 -14.00
N GLY A 167 -1.14 -9.48 -14.37
CA GLY A 167 -2.25 -9.84 -15.24
C GLY A 167 -3.61 -9.97 -14.54
N HIS A 168 -3.66 -9.83 -13.20
CA HIS A 168 -4.88 -9.90 -12.38
C HIS A 168 -5.73 -11.17 -12.58
N LEU A 169 -5.10 -12.26 -13.04
CA LEU A 169 -5.78 -13.54 -13.22
C LEU A 169 -5.97 -14.25 -11.88
N GLU A 170 -7.09 -14.92 -11.72
CA GLU A 170 -7.29 -15.78 -10.56
C GLU A 170 -6.38 -17.02 -10.61
N PRO A 171 -5.92 -17.53 -9.44
CA PRO A 171 -5.12 -18.75 -9.39
C PRO A 171 -5.75 -19.96 -10.10
N LYS A 172 -7.10 -19.97 -10.21
CA LYS A 172 -7.84 -20.98 -10.96
C LYS A 172 -7.60 -20.87 -12.46
N GLU A 173 -7.69 -19.66 -12.99
CA GLU A 173 -7.50 -19.40 -14.43
C GLU A 173 -6.08 -19.74 -14.86
N VAL A 174 -5.09 -19.37 -14.01
CA VAL A 174 -3.68 -19.71 -14.25
C VAL A 174 -3.46 -21.22 -14.19
N ALA A 175 -4.13 -21.93 -13.26
CA ALA A 175 -4.05 -23.38 -13.16
C ALA A 175 -4.61 -24.07 -14.40
N ASP A 176 -5.75 -23.60 -14.88
CA ASP A 176 -6.41 -24.13 -16.08
C ASP A 176 -5.57 -23.84 -17.33
N ALA A 177 -5.02 -22.63 -17.48
CA ALA A 177 -4.15 -22.26 -18.60
C ALA A 177 -2.83 -23.03 -18.63
N MET A 178 -2.26 -23.34 -17.46
CA MET A 178 -1.03 -24.13 -17.34
C MET A 178 -1.26 -25.65 -17.30
N ALA A 179 -2.51 -26.11 -17.32
CA ALA A 179 -2.93 -27.51 -17.17
C ALA A 179 -2.32 -28.20 -15.91
N VAL A 180 -2.35 -27.46 -14.77
CA VAL A 180 -1.83 -27.96 -13.48
C VAL A 180 -2.85 -27.76 -12.36
N SER A 181 -2.60 -28.38 -11.20
CA SER A 181 -3.48 -28.21 -10.04
C SER A 181 -3.34 -26.82 -9.41
N ARG A 182 -4.43 -26.30 -8.82
CA ARG A 182 -4.40 -25.04 -8.05
C ARG A 182 -3.38 -25.09 -6.90
N ALA A 183 -3.25 -26.24 -6.24
CA ALA A 183 -2.26 -26.42 -5.17
C ALA A 183 -0.84 -26.17 -5.66
N TYR A 184 -0.53 -26.60 -6.89
CA TYR A 184 0.76 -26.36 -7.51
C TYR A 184 0.98 -24.87 -7.83
N ILE A 185 -0.06 -24.17 -8.31
CA ILE A 185 0.00 -22.71 -8.53
C ILE A 185 0.29 -21.97 -7.22
N TYR A 186 -0.39 -22.31 -6.10
CA TYR A 186 -0.09 -21.70 -4.80
C TYR A 186 1.34 -21.98 -4.32
N GLN A 187 1.88 -23.17 -4.61
CA GLN A 187 3.27 -23.46 -4.29
C GLN A 187 4.26 -22.61 -5.11
N LEU A 188 4.02 -22.46 -6.42
CA LEU A 188 4.84 -21.61 -7.28
C LEU A 188 4.76 -20.15 -6.87
N GLN A 189 3.56 -19.65 -6.60
CA GLN A 189 3.32 -18.30 -6.09
C GLN A 189 4.11 -18.05 -4.80
N LYS A 190 3.97 -18.93 -3.81
CA LYS A 190 4.68 -18.82 -2.52
C LYS A 190 6.21 -18.84 -2.69
N LYS A 191 6.73 -19.68 -3.56
CA LYS A 191 8.17 -19.78 -3.87
C LYS A 191 8.65 -18.51 -4.59
N GLY A 192 7.94 -18.06 -5.61
CA GLY A 192 8.26 -16.87 -6.38
C GLY A 192 8.31 -15.61 -5.50
N ILE A 193 7.28 -15.39 -4.68
CA ILE A 193 7.22 -14.25 -3.74
C ILE A 193 8.37 -14.29 -2.74
N ARG A 194 8.68 -15.46 -2.17
CA ARG A 194 9.79 -15.58 -1.23
C ARG A 194 11.13 -15.24 -1.87
N ARG A 195 11.37 -15.66 -3.11
CA ARG A 195 12.59 -15.34 -3.87
C ARG A 195 12.66 -13.86 -4.21
N LEU A 196 11.56 -13.27 -4.70
CA LEU A 196 11.47 -11.83 -4.99
C LEU A 196 11.81 -11.00 -3.75
N ARG A 197 11.21 -11.32 -2.60
CA ARG A 197 11.50 -10.63 -1.35
C ARG A 197 13.00 -10.69 -0.99
N GLY A 198 13.63 -11.85 -1.12
CA GLY A 198 15.06 -12.01 -0.85
C GLY A 198 15.95 -11.22 -1.82
N MET A 199 15.58 -11.14 -3.12
CA MET A 199 16.33 -10.39 -4.11
C MET A 199 16.15 -8.87 -3.91
N LEU A 200 14.92 -8.40 -3.68
CA LEU A 200 14.64 -6.99 -3.43
C LEU A 200 15.33 -6.49 -2.16
N SER A 201 15.35 -7.28 -1.09
CA SER A 201 16.08 -6.91 0.13
C SER A 201 17.58 -6.72 -0.11
N ARG A 202 18.21 -7.54 -0.96
CA ARG A 202 19.62 -7.38 -1.33
C ARG A 202 19.86 -6.15 -2.16
N LEU A 203 19.05 -5.92 -3.21
CA LEU A 203 19.15 -4.74 -4.07
C LEU A 203 18.99 -3.43 -3.28
N MET A 204 18.12 -3.42 -2.27
CA MET A 204 17.95 -2.27 -1.39
C MET A 204 19.13 -2.07 -0.42
N GLN A 205 19.82 -3.15 0.00
CA GLN A 205 21.01 -3.05 0.84
C GLN A 205 22.24 -2.60 0.07
N GLU A 206 22.44 -3.06 -1.17
CA GLU A 206 23.55 -2.66 -2.06
C GLU A 206 23.54 -1.17 -2.40
N ARG A 207 22.39 -0.51 -2.37
CA ARG A 207 22.25 0.94 -2.63
C ARG A 207 22.51 1.82 -1.41
N LYS A 208 22.57 1.27 -0.21
CA LYS A 208 22.88 2.00 1.03
C LYS A 208 24.41 2.09 1.32
N GLN A 209 25.24 1.47 0.48
CA GLN A 209 26.71 1.56 0.51
C GLN A 209 27.20 2.49 -0.60
#